data_4398ad7cedbde75848943cb567eee394
#
_entry.id   4398ad7cedbde75848943cb567eee394
#
_cell.length_a   1.000
_cell.length_b   1.000
_cell.length_c   1.000
_cell.angle_alpha   90.00
_cell.angle_beta   90.00
_cell.angle_gamma   90.00
#
_symmetry.space_group_name_H-M   'P 1'
#
loop_
_entity.id
_entity.type
_entity.pdbx_description
1 polymer ?
#
loop_
_entity_poly.entity_id
_entity_poly.type
_entity_poly.pdbx_seq_one_letter_code
_entity_poly.pdbx_strand_id
1 'polypeptide(L)'
;MKAVITGGTGMLGKKLGKALAARPEFSKIVLFDVADPGDAPRDPRIEVVVGDVFDAPTIAKLVTPDTGAVFHLAGVVSAGAERDFDLGYRVNLDGTRIVLEAARKLPKPAKFVFASSLACYGGDLPEIIPDDFRLTPQTSYGIQKAMGEMLVADYTRKGFVDGRSLRLPTIVVRPGKPNLAASTFASSIIREPLAGQKVVCPVSPESWMPLLSPRRCVEAFVRAYDLPAEAWGWNRSLLLPSLDATVAEMAEGLKRHAGAAAYDLIEWKRDELIAKIVAGWPKRLDSRRARAMGFAADRSIDEIVRNYVEDDMPKAAG
;
A
#
# COMPACT_ATOMS: atom_id res chain seq x y z
N MET A 1 -1.43 -23.82 6.40
CA MET A 1 -2.43 -23.27 5.47
C MET A 1 -1.75 -22.52 4.35
N LYS A 2 -2.47 -22.24 3.26
CA LYS A 2 -1.97 -21.44 2.12
C LYS A 2 -2.38 -19.99 2.24
N ALA A 3 -1.45 -19.06 1.89
CA ALA A 3 -1.72 -17.65 1.65
C ALA A 3 -1.59 -17.34 0.15
N VAL A 4 -2.46 -16.48 -0.37
CA VAL A 4 -2.40 -15.93 -1.72
C VAL A 4 -2.22 -14.42 -1.64
N ILE A 5 -1.19 -13.88 -2.29
CA ILE A 5 -0.90 -12.44 -2.37
C ILE A 5 -1.03 -12.03 -3.82
N THR A 6 -2.08 -11.32 -4.21
CA THR A 6 -2.17 -10.70 -5.53
C THR A 6 -1.42 -9.36 -5.52
N GLY A 7 -0.79 -8.98 -6.63
CA GLY A 7 0.23 -7.93 -6.59
C GLY A 7 1.50 -8.40 -5.86
N GLY A 8 1.72 -9.73 -5.88
CA GLY A 8 2.67 -10.43 -5.04
C GLY A 8 4.14 -10.17 -5.39
N THR A 9 4.45 -9.84 -6.63
CA THR A 9 5.83 -9.51 -7.06
C THR A 9 6.12 -8.00 -6.97
N GLY A 10 5.12 -7.19 -6.60
CA GLY A 10 5.32 -5.79 -6.26
C GLY A 10 6.13 -5.61 -4.96
N MET A 11 6.60 -4.41 -4.70
CA MET A 11 7.40 -4.07 -3.51
C MET A 11 6.78 -4.57 -2.20
N LEU A 12 5.52 -4.21 -1.93
CA LEU A 12 4.83 -4.63 -0.70
C LEU A 12 4.52 -6.12 -0.70
N GLY A 13 4.14 -6.70 -1.86
CA GLY A 13 3.83 -8.11 -1.99
C GLY A 13 5.03 -9.01 -1.64
N LYS A 14 6.22 -8.70 -2.16
CA LYS A 14 7.47 -9.42 -1.83
C LYS A 14 7.83 -9.31 -0.35
N LYS A 15 7.76 -8.11 0.22
CA LYS A 15 8.03 -7.90 1.65
C LYS A 15 7.02 -8.64 2.53
N LEU A 16 5.74 -8.63 2.16
CA LEU A 16 4.70 -9.38 2.85
C LEU A 16 4.92 -10.88 2.72
N GLY A 17 5.25 -11.38 1.52
CA GLY A 17 5.60 -12.78 1.30
C GLY A 17 6.74 -13.25 2.22
N LYS A 18 7.80 -12.44 2.34
CA LYS A 18 8.91 -12.69 3.28
C LYS A 18 8.44 -12.70 4.74
N ALA A 19 7.58 -11.75 5.13
CA ALA A 19 7.05 -11.68 6.50
C ALA A 19 6.17 -12.90 6.83
N LEU A 20 5.33 -13.36 5.88
CA LEU A 20 4.50 -14.56 6.06
C LEU A 20 5.35 -15.84 6.07
N ALA A 21 6.46 -15.88 5.33
CA ALA A 21 7.39 -17.01 5.36
C ALA A 21 8.09 -17.18 6.72
N ALA A 22 8.19 -16.15 7.53
CA ALA A 22 8.67 -16.26 8.91
C ALA A 22 7.65 -16.91 9.86
N ARG A 23 6.43 -17.23 9.40
CA ARG A 23 5.31 -17.71 10.22
C ARG A 23 5.04 -19.19 9.94
N PRO A 24 5.02 -20.05 10.96
CA PRO A 24 4.90 -21.50 10.79
C PRO A 24 3.51 -21.97 10.31
N GLU A 25 2.46 -21.17 10.53
CA GLU A 25 1.11 -21.52 10.08
C GLU A 25 0.94 -21.52 8.57
N PHE A 26 1.82 -20.82 7.82
CA PHE A 26 1.80 -20.81 6.36
C PHE A 26 2.72 -21.90 5.79
N SER A 27 2.12 -22.95 5.28
CA SER A 27 2.84 -24.02 4.58
C SER A 27 3.10 -23.73 3.09
N LYS A 28 2.35 -22.78 2.52
CA LYS A 28 2.49 -22.31 1.14
C LYS A 28 2.11 -20.84 1.02
N ILE A 29 2.88 -20.06 0.26
CA ILE A 29 2.66 -18.64 -0.01
C ILE A 29 2.77 -18.44 -1.52
N VAL A 30 1.68 -18.01 -2.14
CA VAL A 30 1.65 -17.74 -3.57
C VAL A 30 1.74 -16.24 -3.80
N LEU A 31 2.78 -15.80 -4.52
CA LEU A 31 2.93 -14.45 -5.04
C LEU A 31 2.38 -14.42 -6.47
N PHE A 32 1.17 -13.91 -6.62
CA PHE A 32 0.50 -13.83 -7.93
C PHE A 32 0.60 -12.41 -8.49
N ASP A 33 1.08 -12.28 -9.73
CA ASP A 33 1.22 -10.99 -10.40
C ASP A 33 1.24 -11.15 -11.92
N VAL A 34 1.12 -10.04 -12.66
CA VAL A 34 1.21 -10.03 -14.14
C VAL A 34 2.63 -10.25 -14.66
N ALA A 35 3.65 -10.13 -13.81
CA ALA A 35 5.05 -10.33 -14.18
C ALA A 35 5.83 -11.00 -13.03
N ASP A 36 6.90 -11.70 -13.38
CA ASP A 36 7.92 -12.17 -12.43
C ASP A 36 9.26 -11.48 -12.75
N PRO A 37 9.69 -10.51 -11.92
CA PRO A 37 10.99 -9.85 -12.09
C PRO A 37 12.18 -10.72 -11.65
N GLY A 38 11.97 -11.94 -11.17
CA GLY A 38 13.02 -12.88 -10.76
C GLY A 38 13.68 -12.56 -9.42
N ASP A 39 13.14 -11.62 -8.66
CA ASP A 39 13.68 -11.16 -7.37
C ASP A 39 12.77 -11.46 -6.16
N ALA A 40 11.93 -12.49 -6.30
CA ALA A 40 11.07 -12.97 -5.21
C ALA A 40 11.92 -13.48 -4.01
N PRO A 41 11.40 -13.38 -2.77
CA PRO A 41 12.11 -13.90 -1.60
C PRO A 41 12.37 -15.40 -1.74
N ARG A 42 13.58 -15.82 -1.39
CA ARG A 42 14.00 -17.24 -1.45
C ARG A 42 13.53 -17.98 -0.19
N ASP A 43 12.41 -18.68 -0.30
CA ASP A 43 11.90 -19.61 0.71
C ASP A 43 11.17 -20.74 -0.02
N PRO A 44 11.36 -22.03 0.36
CA PRO A 44 10.75 -23.16 -0.34
C PRO A 44 9.21 -23.16 -0.33
N ARG A 45 8.59 -22.39 0.55
CA ARG A 45 7.14 -22.25 0.63
C ARG A 45 6.60 -21.13 -0.29
N ILE A 46 7.48 -20.28 -0.84
CA ILE A 46 7.09 -19.19 -1.74
C ILE A 46 7.09 -19.70 -3.18
N GLU A 47 5.96 -19.54 -3.85
CA GLU A 47 5.78 -19.80 -5.28
C GLU A 47 5.35 -18.53 -5.99
N VAL A 48 5.99 -18.18 -7.10
CA VAL A 48 5.55 -17.10 -7.97
C VAL A 48 4.68 -17.68 -9.08
N VAL A 49 3.51 -17.09 -9.27
CA VAL A 49 2.59 -17.47 -10.35
C VAL A 49 2.27 -16.23 -11.18
N VAL A 50 2.58 -16.27 -12.46
CA VAL A 50 2.31 -15.17 -13.40
C VAL A 50 0.91 -15.32 -14.00
N GLY A 51 0.14 -14.23 -13.97
CA GLY A 51 -1.20 -14.17 -14.55
C GLY A 51 -1.92 -12.85 -14.29
N ASP A 52 -3.05 -12.66 -14.94
CA ASP A 52 -3.89 -11.48 -14.77
C ASP A 52 -4.97 -11.74 -13.71
N VAL A 53 -5.15 -10.81 -12.78
CA VAL A 53 -6.19 -10.87 -11.74
C VAL A 53 -7.61 -10.90 -12.32
N PHE A 54 -7.76 -10.47 -13.56
CA PHE A 54 -9.01 -10.54 -14.32
C PHE A 54 -9.28 -11.94 -14.93
N ASP A 55 -8.30 -12.84 -14.94
CA ASP A 55 -8.49 -14.22 -15.39
C ASP A 55 -9.12 -15.09 -14.29
N ALA A 56 -10.45 -15.15 -14.28
CA ALA A 56 -11.22 -15.91 -13.30
C ALA A 56 -10.84 -17.41 -13.22
N PRO A 57 -10.60 -18.14 -14.33
CA PRO A 57 -10.09 -19.51 -14.29
C PRO A 57 -8.75 -19.65 -13.58
N THR A 58 -7.81 -18.73 -13.81
CA THR A 58 -6.51 -18.74 -13.13
C THR A 58 -6.68 -18.44 -11.64
N ILE A 59 -7.47 -17.42 -11.26
CA ILE A 59 -7.76 -17.11 -9.85
C ILE A 59 -8.43 -18.29 -9.14
N ALA A 60 -9.36 -18.98 -9.80
CA ALA A 60 -10.02 -20.14 -9.21
C ALA A 60 -9.05 -21.33 -8.95
N LYS A 61 -7.99 -21.48 -9.75
CA LYS A 61 -6.93 -22.47 -9.51
C LYS A 61 -5.98 -22.05 -8.37
N LEU A 62 -5.86 -20.75 -8.12
CA LEU A 62 -5.01 -20.22 -7.04
C LEU A 62 -5.70 -20.29 -5.68
N VAL A 63 -6.99 -19.96 -5.62
CA VAL A 63 -7.77 -19.94 -4.37
C VAL A 63 -8.43 -21.31 -4.17
N THR A 64 -7.70 -22.20 -3.53
CA THR A 64 -8.06 -23.62 -3.32
C THR A 64 -8.54 -23.86 -1.87
N PRO A 65 -9.17 -25.00 -1.56
CA PRO A 65 -9.76 -25.29 -0.23
C PRO A 65 -8.81 -25.14 0.97
N ASP A 66 -7.50 -25.23 0.77
CA ASP A 66 -6.46 -25.02 1.77
C ASP A 66 -6.07 -23.54 1.97
N THR A 67 -6.65 -22.63 1.19
CA THR A 67 -6.41 -21.18 1.32
C THR A 67 -7.07 -20.63 2.57
N GLY A 68 -6.26 -20.18 3.52
CA GLY A 68 -6.74 -19.56 4.77
C GLY A 68 -6.63 -18.03 4.77
N ALA A 69 -5.81 -17.46 3.86
CA ALA A 69 -5.62 -16.01 3.75
C ALA A 69 -5.46 -15.56 2.30
N VAL A 70 -6.08 -14.43 1.97
CA VAL A 70 -5.91 -13.70 0.71
C VAL A 70 -5.51 -12.27 1.05
N PHE A 71 -4.36 -11.83 0.55
CA PHE A 71 -3.92 -10.44 0.61
C PHE A 71 -4.03 -9.84 -0.79
N HIS A 72 -5.02 -8.99 -0.99
CA HIS A 72 -5.30 -8.41 -2.30
C HIS A 72 -4.64 -7.04 -2.45
N LEU A 73 -3.41 -7.04 -3.01
CA LEU A 73 -2.60 -5.85 -3.25
C LEU A 73 -2.56 -5.47 -4.74
N ALA A 74 -3.01 -6.34 -5.63
CA ALA A 74 -3.06 -6.06 -7.07
C ALA A 74 -3.86 -4.79 -7.35
N GLY A 75 -3.36 -3.98 -8.26
CA GLY A 75 -4.05 -2.77 -8.68
C GLY A 75 -3.22 -1.90 -9.60
N VAL A 76 -3.89 -1.25 -10.53
CA VAL A 76 -3.34 -0.16 -11.33
C VAL A 76 -3.33 1.09 -10.46
N VAL A 77 -2.15 1.71 -10.29
CA VAL A 77 -1.97 2.90 -9.44
C VAL A 77 -2.65 4.14 -10.01
N SER A 78 -2.80 5.19 -9.18
CA SER A 78 -3.63 6.37 -9.45
C SER A 78 -3.46 6.97 -10.85
N ALA A 79 -2.24 7.32 -11.28
CA ALA A 79 -2.02 7.90 -12.59
C ALA A 79 -2.29 6.91 -13.75
N GLY A 80 -2.08 5.62 -13.53
CA GLY A 80 -2.41 4.57 -14.50
C GLY A 80 -3.92 4.45 -14.69
N ALA A 81 -4.69 4.39 -13.61
CA ALA A 81 -6.15 4.28 -13.65
C ALA A 81 -6.84 5.56 -14.15
N GLU A 82 -6.21 6.71 -13.95
CA GLU A 82 -6.72 7.99 -14.49
C GLU A 82 -6.47 8.09 -16.00
N ARG A 83 -5.32 7.61 -16.47
CA ARG A 83 -4.97 7.65 -17.90
C ARG A 83 -5.70 6.59 -18.72
N ASP A 84 -5.91 5.41 -18.12
CA ASP A 84 -6.61 4.28 -18.73
C ASP A 84 -7.75 3.84 -17.81
N PHE A 85 -8.92 4.43 -18.06
CA PHE A 85 -10.13 4.22 -17.27
C PHE A 85 -10.58 2.76 -17.29
N ASP A 86 -10.62 2.14 -18.47
CA ASP A 86 -11.08 0.76 -18.64
C ASP A 86 -10.14 -0.24 -17.96
N LEU A 87 -8.83 -0.06 -18.10
CA LEU A 87 -7.85 -0.88 -17.40
C LEU A 87 -7.99 -0.71 -15.88
N GLY A 88 -8.20 0.53 -15.41
CA GLY A 88 -8.42 0.81 -14.00
C GLY A 88 -9.62 0.02 -13.44
N TYR A 89 -10.78 0.09 -14.08
CA TYR A 89 -11.99 -0.64 -13.66
C TYR A 89 -11.80 -2.15 -13.75
N ARG A 90 -11.26 -2.62 -14.86
CA ARG A 90 -11.01 -4.04 -15.08
C ARG A 90 -10.13 -4.65 -13.99
N VAL A 91 -9.02 -4.00 -13.63
CA VAL A 91 -8.08 -4.55 -12.64
C VAL A 91 -8.52 -4.24 -11.21
N ASN A 92 -8.85 -2.97 -10.90
CA ASN A 92 -9.08 -2.55 -9.52
C ASN A 92 -10.46 -2.96 -8.99
N LEU A 93 -11.49 -3.02 -9.84
CA LEU A 93 -12.84 -3.37 -9.42
C LEU A 93 -13.22 -4.80 -9.81
N ASP A 94 -13.21 -5.13 -11.10
CA ASP A 94 -13.61 -6.46 -11.56
C ASP A 94 -12.64 -7.53 -11.08
N GLY A 95 -11.32 -7.25 -11.11
CA GLY A 95 -10.30 -8.14 -10.54
C GLY A 95 -10.54 -8.38 -9.04
N THR A 96 -10.85 -7.34 -8.27
CA THR A 96 -11.20 -7.47 -6.85
C THR A 96 -12.42 -8.38 -6.68
N ARG A 97 -13.48 -8.19 -7.49
CA ARG A 97 -14.68 -9.01 -7.45
C ARG A 97 -14.38 -10.47 -7.81
N ILE A 98 -13.55 -10.73 -8.83
CA ILE A 98 -13.16 -12.10 -9.22
C ILE A 98 -12.43 -12.81 -8.09
N VAL A 99 -11.50 -12.14 -7.39
CA VAL A 99 -10.79 -12.73 -6.24
C VAL A 99 -11.74 -13.01 -5.09
N LEU A 100 -12.67 -12.11 -4.81
CA LEU A 100 -13.72 -12.31 -3.79
C LEU A 100 -14.65 -13.48 -4.15
N GLU A 101 -15.05 -13.61 -5.43
CA GLU A 101 -15.88 -14.73 -5.91
C GLU A 101 -15.16 -16.09 -5.79
N ALA A 102 -13.85 -16.13 -5.98
CA ALA A 102 -13.08 -17.34 -5.74
C ALA A 102 -13.01 -17.65 -4.23
N ALA A 103 -12.76 -16.66 -3.39
CA ALA A 103 -12.71 -16.82 -1.94
C ALA A 103 -14.06 -17.24 -1.36
N ARG A 104 -15.18 -16.76 -1.90
CA ARG A 104 -16.54 -17.14 -1.49
C ARG A 104 -16.85 -18.64 -1.65
N LYS A 105 -16.15 -19.31 -2.57
CA LYS A 105 -16.34 -20.75 -2.83
C LYS A 105 -15.55 -21.65 -1.88
N LEU A 106 -14.75 -21.08 -0.99
CA LEU A 106 -13.99 -21.85 -0.02
C LEU A 106 -14.92 -22.51 1.03
N PRO A 107 -14.56 -23.69 1.54
CA PRO A 107 -15.37 -24.40 2.53
C PRO A 107 -15.45 -23.66 3.90
N LYS A 108 -14.50 -22.74 4.15
CA LYS A 108 -14.48 -21.85 5.32
C LYS A 108 -14.09 -20.45 4.87
N PRO A 109 -14.68 -19.39 5.46
CA PRO A 109 -14.31 -18.02 5.15
C PRO A 109 -12.82 -17.78 5.37
N ALA A 110 -12.09 -17.41 4.31
CA ALA A 110 -10.70 -17.00 4.42
C ALA A 110 -10.60 -15.56 4.95
N LYS A 111 -9.52 -15.24 5.64
CA LYS A 111 -9.18 -13.85 5.96
C LYS A 111 -8.80 -13.13 4.66
N PHE A 112 -9.53 -12.09 4.32
CA PHE A 112 -9.34 -11.30 3.09
C PHE A 112 -8.87 -9.89 3.44
N VAL A 113 -7.60 -9.58 3.22
CA VAL A 113 -7.01 -8.27 3.52
C VAL A 113 -6.83 -7.48 2.22
N PHE A 114 -7.58 -6.39 2.10
CA PHE A 114 -7.61 -5.54 0.92
C PHE A 114 -6.76 -4.28 1.10
N ALA A 115 -5.86 -4.02 0.17
CA ALA A 115 -5.10 -2.78 0.09
C ALA A 115 -5.96 -1.67 -0.52
N SER A 116 -6.62 -0.89 0.32
CA SER A 116 -7.28 0.36 -0.03
C SER A 116 -6.28 1.53 0.00
N SER A 117 -6.75 2.77 -0.08
CA SER A 117 -5.89 3.94 -0.25
C SER A 117 -6.51 5.18 0.37
N LEU A 118 -5.68 6.15 0.75
CA LEU A 118 -6.11 7.52 1.05
C LEU A 118 -6.75 8.22 -0.14
N ALA A 119 -6.57 7.73 -1.36
CA ALA A 119 -7.26 8.26 -2.55
C ALA A 119 -8.80 8.13 -2.48
N CYS A 120 -9.33 7.38 -1.49
CA CYS A 120 -10.75 7.37 -1.17
C CYS A 120 -11.25 8.73 -0.63
N TYR A 121 -10.36 9.65 -0.29
CA TYR A 121 -10.63 11.00 0.17
C TYR A 121 -10.15 12.03 -0.85
N GLY A 122 -10.91 13.10 -1.05
CA GLY A 122 -10.58 14.21 -1.93
C GLY A 122 -11.66 15.29 -1.90
N GLY A 123 -11.46 16.39 -2.63
CA GLY A 123 -12.33 17.56 -2.61
C GLY A 123 -12.12 18.42 -1.37
N ASP A 124 -13.19 18.92 -0.80
CA ASP A 124 -13.16 19.76 0.42
C ASP A 124 -12.90 18.88 1.64
N LEU A 125 -11.64 18.75 2.02
CA LEU A 125 -11.20 17.94 3.13
C LEU A 125 -10.95 18.81 4.38
N PRO A 126 -11.29 18.32 5.59
CA PRO A 126 -10.82 18.95 6.82
C PRO A 126 -9.29 18.85 6.94
N GLU A 127 -8.69 19.70 7.76
CA GLU A 127 -7.23 19.68 7.99
C GLU A 127 -6.75 18.33 8.53
N ILE A 128 -7.56 17.69 9.37
CA ILE A 128 -7.32 16.35 9.90
C ILE A 128 -8.50 15.46 9.49
N ILE A 129 -8.25 14.37 8.77
CA ILE A 129 -9.28 13.41 8.40
C ILE A 129 -9.61 12.52 9.60
N PRO A 130 -10.83 12.56 10.15
CA PRO A 130 -11.24 11.67 11.23
C PRO A 130 -11.53 10.25 10.72
N ASP A 131 -11.51 9.26 11.63
CA ASP A 131 -11.75 7.85 11.33
C ASP A 131 -13.08 7.56 10.62
N ASP A 132 -14.10 8.36 10.89
CA ASP A 132 -15.46 8.21 10.37
C ASP A 132 -15.78 9.19 9.21
N PHE A 133 -14.77 9.90 8.69
CA PHE A 133 -14.98 10.79 7.56
C PHE A 133 -15.52 10.03 6.34
N ARG A 134 -16.54 10.59 5.71
CA ARG A 134 -17.16 10.02 4.51
C ARG A 134 -16.13 9.90 3.36
N LEU A 135 -16.29 8.88 2.53
CA LEU A 135 -15.48 8.74 1.33
C LEU A 135 -15.94 9.76 0.28
N THR A 136 -14.99 10.52 -0.24
CA THR A 136 -15.20 11.60 -1.22
C THR A 136 -14.15 11.53 -2.34
N PRO A 137 -13.95 10.35 -2.98
CA PRO A 137 -12.89 10.19 -3.97
C PRO A 137 -13.09 11.13 -5.17
N GLN A 138 -12.00 11.72 -5.65
CA GLN A 138 -11.99 12.64 -6.80
C GLN A 138 -11.19 12.10 -7.99
N THR A 139 -10.81 10.82 -7.95
CA THR A 139 -10.07 10.15 -9.03
C THR A 139 -10.68 8.77 -9.30
N SER A 140 -10.53 8.27 -10.52
CA SER A 140 -10.96 6.91 -10.90
C SER A 140 -10.39 5.86 -9.96
N TYR A 141 -9.10 5.95 -9.65
CA TYR A 141 -8.44 5.07 -8.68
C TYR A 141 -9.10 5.10 -7.29
N GLY A 142 -9.35 6.30 -6.76
CA GLY A 142 -9.98 6.46 -5.45
C GLY A 142 -11.39 5.90 -5.41
N ILE A 143 -12.17 6.12 -6.47
CA ILE A 143 -13.52 5.56 -6.63
C ILE A 143 -13.46 4.03 -6.66
N GLN A 144 -12.56 3.45 -7.46
CA GLN A 144 -12.39 1.99 -7.55
C GLN A 144 -11.99 1.38 -6.22
N LYS A 145 -11.10 2.03 -5.45
CA LYS A 145 -10.71 1.57 -4.11
C LYS A 145 -11.88 1.66 -3.12
N ALA A 146 -12.66 2.74 -3.13
CA ALA A 146 -13.85 2.89 -2.31
C ALA A 146 -14.92 1.83 -2.63
N MET A 147 -15.17 1.55 -3.91
CA MET A 147 -16.06 0.46 -4.34
C MET A 147 -15.55 -0.90 -3.91
N GLY A 148 -14.23 -1.14 -3.99
CA GLY A 148 -13.58 -2.35 -3.49
C GLY A 148 -13.79 -2.57 -1.99
N GLU A 149 -13.69 -1.50 -1.16
CA GLU A 149 -14.03 -1.58 0.27
C GLU A 149 -15.49 -2.01 0.50
N MET A 150 -16.43 -1.46 -0.29
CA MET A 150 -17.84 -1.81 -0.20
C MET A 150 -18.09 -3.28 -0.60
N LEU A 151 -17.42 -3.78 -1.63
CA LEU A 151 -17.48 -5.20 -2.00
C LEU A 151 -16.96 -6.08 -0.84
N VAL A 152 -15.78 -5.78 -0.30
CA VAL A 152 -15.21 -6.54 0.83
C VAL A 152 -16.16 -6.53 2.03
N ALA A 153 -16.76 -5.39 2.34
CA ALA A 153 -17.71 -5.26 3.45
C ALA A 153 -18.98 -6.09 3.22
N ASP A 154 -19.54 -6.11 2.01
CA ASP A 154 -20.76 -6.89 1.71
C ASP A 154 -20.48 -8.39 1.72
N TYR A 155 -19.38 -8.84 1.11
CA TYR A 155 -18.97 -10.26 1.18
C TYR A 155 -18.71 -10.72 2.62
N THR A 156 -18.20 -9.82 3.47
CA THR A 156 -17.99 -10.11 4.90
C THR A 156 -19.32 -10.21 5.64
N ARG A 157 -20.23 -9.24 5.43
CA ARG A 157 -21.57 -9.23 6.02
C ARG A 157 -22.36 -10.48 5.66
N LYS A 158 -22.15 -11.01 4.46
CA LYS A 158 -22.76 -12.27 3.99
C LYS A 158 -22.07 -13.53 4.55
N GLY A 159 -20.96 -13.39 5.28
CA GLY A 159 -20.19 -14.50 5.81
C GLY A 159 -19.37 -15.27 4.78
N PHE A 160 -19.14 -14.71 3.59
CA PHE A 160 -18.39 -15.35 2.50
C PHE A 160 -16.88 -15.29 2.74
N VAL A 161 -16.40 -14.20 3.35
CA VAL A 161 -15.00 -13.96 3.73
C VAL A 161 -14.95 -13.29 5.11
N ASP A 162 -13.81 -13.33 5.79
CA ASP A 162 -13.49 -12.45 6.91
C ASP A 162 -12.65 -11.27 6.36
N GLY A 163 -13.34 -10.29 5.80
CA GLY A 163 -12.75 -9.19 5.04
C GLY A 163 -12.33 -8.01 5.89
N ARG A 164 -11.27 -7.33 5.46
CA ARG A 164 -10.64 -6.16 6.10
C ARG A 164 -10.00 -5.29 5.04
N SER A 165 -10.30 -4.00 5.06
CA SER A 165 -9.75 -3.03 4.12
C SER A 165 -8.85 -2.03 4.84
N LEU A 166 -7.64 -1.83 4.36
CA LEU A 166 -6.67 -0.91 4.93
C LEU A 166 -6.48 0.28 3.99
N ARG A 167 -6.86 1.49 4.42
CA ARG A 167 -6.57 2.74 3.70
C ARG A 167 -5.14 3.14 3.96
N LEU A 168 -4.29 2.86 2.97
CA LEU A 168 -2.84 3.09 3.08
C LEU A 168 -2.52 4.58 2.94
N PRO A 169 -1.68 5.14 3.85
CA PRO A 169 -1.04 6.45 3.67
C PRO A 169 -0.08 6.46 2.47
N THR A 170 0.60 7.56 2.24
CA THR A 170 1.66 7.64 1.24
C THR A 170 2.84 6.77 1.67
N ILE A 171 3.07 5.69 0.93
CA ILE A 171 4.17 4.77 1.25
C ILE A 171 5.49 5.34 0.77
N VAL A 172 6.42 5.55 1.72
CA VAL A 172 7.77 6.09 1.52
C VAL A 172 8.79 5.44 2.49
N VAL A 173 10.00 5.15 2.07
CA VAL A 173 10.62 5.37 0.77
C VAL A 173 10.42 4.11 -0.07
N ARG A 174 9.91 4.26 -1.28
CA ARG A 174 9.76 3.14 -2.22
C ARG A 174 11.07 2.91 -2.95
N PRO A 175 11.62 1.69 -2.98
CA PRO A 175 12.80 1.34 -3.78
C PRO A 175 12.49 1.34 -5.29
N GLY A 176 13.56 1.27 -6.07
CA GLY A 176 13.48 1.17 -7.53
C GLY A 176 13.34 2.51 -8.23
N LYS A 177 13.07 2.47 -9.54
CA LYS A 177 12.96 3.67 -10.38
C LYS A 177 11.68 4.46 -10.08
N PRO A 178 11.69 5.79 -10.26
CA PRO A 178 10.48 6.62 -10.22
C PRO A 178 9.38 6.05 -11.14
N ASN A 179 8.14 6.09 -10.69
CA ASN A 179 6.98 5.73 -11.50
C ASN A 179 6.12 6.96 -11.82
N LEU A 180 5.04 6.77 -12.58
CA LEU A 180 4.16 7.85 -13.00
C LEU A 180 3.21 8.39 -11.91
N ALA A 181 3.23 7.85 -10.68
CA ALA A 181 2.37 8.35 -9.62
C ALA A 181 2.81 9.76 -9.17
N ALA A 182 1.86 10.68 -8.98
CA ALA A 182 2.14 12.02 -8.49
C ALA A 182 2.89 12.02 -7.14
N SER A 183 2.70 10.99 -6.31
CA SER A 183 3.41 10.80 -5.04
C SER A 183 4.85 10.27 -5.17
N THR A 184 5.34 10.04 -6.39
CA THR A 184 6.70 9.51 -6.61
C THR A 184 7.77 10.42 -6.02
N PHE A 185 7.59 11.74 -6.10
CA PHE A 185 8.54 12.72 -5.56
C PHE A 185 8.82 12.50 -4.07
N ALA A 186 7.83 12.10 -3.28
CA ALA A 186 7.98 11.89 -1.85
C ALA A 186 9.02 10.80 -1.51
N SER A 187 9.16 9.79 -2.35
CA SER A 187 10.24 8.80 -2.23
C SER A 187 11.54 9.31 -2.87
N SER A 188 11.43 10.00 -4.01
CA SER A 188 12.58 10.45 -4.79
C SER A 188 13.44 11.47 -4.05
N ILE A 189 12.84 12.41 -3.29
CA ILE A 189 13.59 13.42 -2.52
C ILE A 189 14.46 12.83 -1.39
N ILE A 190 14.26 11.56 -1.07
CA ILE A 190 15.10 10.82 -0.10
C ILE A 190 16.00 9.82 -0.83
N ARG A 191 15.42 9.03 -1.72
CA ARG A 191 16.09 7.90 -2.38
C ARG A 191 17.23 8.35 -3.30
N GLU A 192 16.98 9.32 -4.21
CA GLU A 192 17.97 9.79 -5.17
C GLU A 192 19.17 10.47 -4.52
N PRO A 193 18.98 11.41 -3.55
CA PRO A 193 20.10 12.01 -2.83
C PRO A 193 20.93 10.99 -2.03
N LEU A 194 20.29 9.97 -1.42
CA LEU A 194 21.02 8.88 -0.78
C LEU A 194 21.88 8.08 -1.76
N ALA A 195 21.49 8.05 -3.04
CA ALA A 195 22.27 7.46 -4.13
C ALA A 195 23.21 8.46 -4.81
N GLY A 196 23.41 9.67 -4.26
CA GLY A 196 24.24 10.74 -4.83
C GLY A 196 23.68 11.40 -6.08
N GLN A 197 22.38 11.28 -6.34
CA GLN A 197 21.71 11.80 -7.53
C GLN A 197 20.90 13.05 -7.22
N LYS A 198 20.92 14.01 -8.16
CA LYS A 198 20.04 15.19 -8.08
C LYS A 198 18.58 14.79 -8.30
N VAL A 199 17.68 15.51 -7.66
CA VAL A 199 16.23 15.30 -7.75
C VAL A 199 15.49 16.63 -7.72
N VAL A 200 14.40 16.72 -8.50
CA VAL A 200 13.49 17.86 -8.46
C VAL A 200 12.34 17.55 -7.50
N CYS A 201 12.10 18.44 -6.53
CA CYS A 201 10.89 18.44 -5.73
C CYS A 201 9.84 19.36 -6.36
N PRO A 202 8.70 18.82 -6.85
CA PRO A 202 7.74 19.57 -7.64
C PRO A 202 6.68 20.31 -6.81
N VAL A 203 6.75 20.24 -5.47
CA VAL A 203 5.77 20.85 -4.57
C VAL A 203 6.44 21.78 -3.57
N SER A 204 5.62 22.59 -2.89
CA SER A 204 6.11 23.48 -1.84
C SER A 204 6.68 22.70 -0.66
N PRO A 205 7.75 23.19 -0.02
CA PRO A 205 8.28 22.64 1.25
C PRO A 205 7.23 22.48 2.34
N GLU A 206 6.23 23.37 2.40
CA GLU A 206 5.16 23.39 3.39
C GLU A 206 4.03 22.38 3.09
N SER A 207 4.12 21.65 1.97
CA SER A 207 3.11 20.63 1.62
C SER A 207 3.10 19.50 2.64
N TRP A 208 1.95 19.24 3.24
CA TRP A 208 1.76 18.15 4.20
C TRP A 208 1.53 16.81 3.51
N MET A 209 2.10 15.77 4.09
CA MET A 209 1.98 14.39 3.61
C MET A 209 1.77 13.42 4.77
N PRO A 210 0.72 12.60 4.77
CA PRO A 210 0.62 11.46 5.68
C PRO A 210 1.48 10.30 5.13
N LEU A 211 2.52 9.93 5.86
CA LEU A 211 3.58 9.02 5.45
C LEU A 211 3.54 7.70 6.23
N LEU A 212 3.93 6.61 5.59
CA LEU A 212 4.13 5.31 6.23
C LEU A 212 5.26 4.56 5.49
N SER A 213 6.21 3.99 6.25
CA SER A 213 7.27 3.18 5.63
C SER A 213 6.72 1.85 5.09
N PRO A 214 7.37 1.24 4.07
CA PRO A 214 7.04 -0.10 3.61
C PRO A 214 7.07 -1.14 4.75
N ARG A 215 8.00 -1.01 5.70
CA ARG A 215 8.10 -1.89 6.89
C ARG A 215 6.82 -1.82 7.71
N ARG A 216 6.40 -0.62 8.12
CA ARG A 216 5.15 -0.42 8.89
C ARG A 216 3.91 -0.84 8.11
N CYS A 217 3.89 -0.63 6.80
CA CYS A 217 2.80 -1.08 5.95
C CYS A 217 2.67 -2.62 5.95
N VAL A 218 3.77 -3.34 5.84
CA VAL A 218 3.77 -4.82 5.91
C VAL A 218 3.34 -5.30 7.30
N GLU A 219 3.85 -4.69 8.38
CA GLU A 219 3.39 -4.96 9.74
C GLU A 219 1.87 -4.75 9.89
N ALA A 220 1.32 -3.71 9.23
CA ALA A 220 -0.12 -3.46 9.23
C ALA A 220 -0.91 -4.58 8.52
N PHE A 221 -0.43 -5.11 7.39
CA PHE A 221 -1.06 -6.27 6.74
C PHE A 221 -1.04 -7.51 7.63
N VAL A 222 0.10 -7.79 8.27
CA VAL A 222 0.24 -8.91 9.21
C VAL A 222 -0.69 -8.70 10.42
N ARG A 223 -0.70 -7.50 10.99
CA ARG A 223 -1.60 -7.17 12.11
C ARG A 223 -3.07 -7.33 11.74
N ALA A 224 -3.46 -6.87 10.54
CA ALA A 224 -4.82 -7.03 10.05
C ALA A 224 -5.20 -8.52 9.92
N TYR A 225 -4.28 -9.37 9.50
CA TYR A 225 -4.49 -10.82 9.47
C TYR A 225 -4.61 -11.40 10.89
N ASP A 226 -3.78 -10.99 11.85
CA ASP A 226 -3.74 -11.56 13.20
C ASP A 226 -5.00 -11.26 14.01
N LEU A 227 -5.56 -10.08 13.86
CA LEU A 227 -6.73 -9.67 14.62
C LEU A 227 -7.93 -10.61 14.38
N PRO A 228 -8.67 -11.00 15.45
CA PRO A 228 -9.89 -11.75 15.30
C PRO A 228 -10.99 -10.91 14.64
N ALA A 229 -11.99 -11.58 14.04
CA ALA A 229 -13.07 -10.91 13.31
C ALA A 229 -13.87 -9.93 14.20
N GLU A 230 -14.03 -10.27 15.47
CA GLU A 230 -14.78 -9.48 16.46
C GLU A 230 -14.13 -8.12 16.73
N ALA A 231 -12.80 -8.02 16.67
CA ALA A 231 -12.07 -6.77 16.87
C ALA A 231 -12.39 -5.72 15.77
N TRP A 232 -12.82 -6.16 14.61
CA TRP A 232 -13.19 -5.27 13.50
C TRP A 232 -14.62 -4.72 13.62
N GLY A 233 -15.51 -5.42 14.27
CA GLY A 233 -16.92 -5.07 14.34
C GLY A 233 -17.59 -5.05 12.95
N TRP A 234 -18.58 -4.18 12.77
CA TRP A 234 -19.30 -4.04 11.51
C TRP A 234 -18.52 -3.24 10.44
N ASN A 235 -17.72 -2.27 10.87
CA ASN A 235 -16.91 -1.46 9.95
C ASN A 235 -15.59 -2.17 9.62
N ARG A 236 -15.51 -2.71 8.41
CA ARG A 236 -14.37 -3.52 7.94
C ARG A 236 -13.27 -2.71 7.26
N SER A 237 -13.42 -1.39 7.17
CA SER A 237 -12.41 -0.48 6.63
C SER A 237 -11.73 0.31 7.73
N LEU A 238 -10.42 0.49 7.61
CA LEU A 238 -9.59 1.11 8.62
C LEU A 238 -8.64 2.14 7.98
N LEU A 239 -8.62 3.36 8.53
CA LEU A 239 -7.64 4.37 8.21
C LEU A 239 -6.34 4.08 8.96
N LEU A 240 -5.28 3.70 8.26
CA LEU A 240 -4.01 3.38 8.90
C LEU A 240 -3.36 4.63 9.53
N PRO A 241 -2.62 4.45 10.65
CA PRO A 241 -1.82 5.51 11.21
C PRO A 241 -0.74 5.98 10.23
N SER A 242 -0.43 7.26 10.28
CA SER A 242 0.64 7.89 9.52
C SER A 242 1.56 8.72 10.42
N LEU A 243 2.75 8.99 9.94
CA LEU A 243 3.55 10.12 10.33
C LEU A 243 3.16 11.30 9.42
N ASP A 244 2.46 12.28 9.99
CA ASP A 244 2.06 13.46 9.24
C ASP A 244 3.21 14.47 9.30
N ALA A 245 3.82 14.77 8.15
CA ALA A 245 4.99 15.64 8.04
C ALA A 245 4.91 16.52 6.80
N THR A 246 5.60 17.65 6.83
CA THR A 246 5.82 18.49 5.65
C THR A 246 6.94 17.92 4.78
N VAL A 247 6.96 18.33 3.52
CA VAL A 247 8.03 17.95 2.59
C VAL A 247 9.38 18.54 3.04
N ALA A 248 9.38 19.73 3.69
CA ALA A 248 10.56 20.28 4.32
C ALA A 248 11.11 19.38 5.44
N GLU A 249 10.24 18.86 6.31
CA GLU A 249 10.65 17.94 7.38
C GLU A 249 11.22 16.63 6.82
N MET A 250 10.72 16.16 5.67
CA MET A 250 11.28 15.01 4.96
C MET A 250 12.72 15.30 4.48
N ALA A 251 12.95 16.48 3.85
CA ALA A 251 14.26 16.89 3.39
C ALA A 251 15.24 17.12 4.55
N GLU A 252 14.80 17.70 5.68
CA GLU A 252 15.60 17.83 6.88
C GLU A 252 15.95 16.47 7.53
N GLY A 253 15.04 15.50 7.48
CA GLY A 253 15.33 14.12 7.90
C GLY A 253 16.42 13.46 7.05
N LEU A 254 16.38 13.67 5.73
CA LEU A 254 17.47 13.25 4.83
C LEU A 254 18.80 13.92 5.24
N LYS A 255 18.77 15.26 5.47
CA LYS A 255 19.96 16.03 5.88
C LYS A 255 20.58 15.51 7.16
N ARG A 256 19.76 15.21 8.18
CA ARG A 256 20.25 14.63 9.46
C ARG A 256 20.91 13.25 9.25
N HIS A 257 20.41 12.47 8.30
CA HIS A 257 20.92 11.12 8.06
C HIS A 257 22.16 11.11 7.16
N ALA A 258 22.18 11.93 6.09
CA ALA A 258 23.19 11.87 5.02
C ALA A 258 24.01 13.16 4.84
N GLY A 259 23.77 14.18 5.66
CA GLY A 259 24.52 15.43 5.65
C GLY A 259 23.99 16.46 4.65
N ALA A 260 24.57 17.68 4.70
CA ALA A 260 24.16 18.81 3.87
C ALA A 260 24.36 18.52 2.36
N ALA A 261 25.41 17.82 1.98
CA ALA A 261 25.68 17.49 0.59
C ALA A 261 24.54 16.67 -0.07
N ALA A 262 23.90 15.79 0.67
CA ALA A 262 22.72 15.06 0.17
C ALA A 262 21.50 15.98 0.07
N TYR A 263 21.28 16.85 1.04
CA TYR A 263 20.20 17.85 1.01
C TYR A 263 20.31 18.79 -0.21
N ASP A 264 21.52 19.25 -0.53
CA ASP A 264 21.80 20.18 -1.64
C ASP A 264 21.56 19.55 -3.03
N LEU A 265 21.32 18.21 -3.09
CA LEU A 265 20.91 17.55 -4.32
C LEU A 265 19.41 17.71 -4.61
N ILE A 266 18.62 18.26 -3.68
CA ILE A 266 17.20 18.54 -3.89
C ILE A 266 17.04 19.92 -4.54
N GLU A 267 16.60 19.94 -5.79
CA GLU A 267 16.19 21.16 -6.48
C GLU A 267 14.70 21.42 -6.24
N TRP A 268 14.39 22.56 -5.62
CA TRP A 268 13.01 22.99 -5.39
C TRP A 268 12.47 23.70 -6.62
N LYS A 269 11.69 22.99 -7.43
CA LYS A 269 11.12 23.55 -8.66
C LYS A 269 9.67 23.11 -8.78
N ARG A 270 8.77 24.02 -8.45
CA ARG A 270 7.32 23.77 -8.44
C ARG A 270 6.81 23.40 -9.85
N ASP A 271 6.03 22.32 -9.89
CA ASP A 271 5.21 21.92 -11.03
C ASP A 271 3.74 22.17 -10.67
N GLU A 272 3.07 23.04 -11.42
CA GLU A 272 1.72 23.49 -11.08
C GLU A 272 0.69 22.36 -11.15
N LEU A 273 0.85 21.39 -12.06
CA LEU A 273 -0.05 20.25 -12.16
C LEU A 273 0.09 19.32 -10.94
N ILE A 274 1.32 18.96 -10.59
CA ILE A 274 1.60 18.10 -9.45
C ILE A 274 1.21 18.79 -8.14
N ALA A 275 1.54 20.08 -8.00
CA ALA A 275 1.18 20.86 -6.81
C ALA A 275 -0.33 20.94 -6.62
N LYS A 276 -1.10 21.13 -7.69
CA LYS A 276 -2.58 21.13 -7.66
C LYS A 276 -3.13 19.76 -7.23
N ILE A 277 -2.58 18.67 -7.77
CA ILE A 277 -2.99 17.30 -7.38
C ILE A 277 -2.73 17.06 -5.89
N VAL A 278 -1.52 17.39 -5.41
CA VAL A 278 -1.11 17.17 -4.01
C VAL A 278 -1.91 18.05 -3.05
N ALA A 279 -2.25 19.27 -3.44
CA ALA A 279 -3.09 20.16 -2.62
C ALA A 279 -4.49 19.58 -2.30
N GLY A 280 -4.99 18.69 -3.16
CA GLY A 280 -6.27 18.00 -2.96
C GLY A 280 -6.17 16.72 -2.10
N TRP A 281 -5.00 16.35 -1.61
CA TRP A 281 -4.83 15.15 -0.80
C TRP A 281 -5.06 15.40 0.70
N PRO A 282 -5.42 14.34 1.47
CA PRO A 282 -5.38 14.40 2.92
C PRO A 282 -4.03 14.89 3.43
N LYS A 283 -4.06 15.84 4.38
CA LYS A 283 -2.84 16.41 4.95
C LYS A 283 -2.41 15.68 6.20
N ARG A 284 -3.37 15.39 7.09
CA ARG A 284 -3.17 14.77 8.40
C ARG A 284 -4.28 13.78 8.70
N LEU A 285 -3.98 12.75 9.49
CA LEU A 285 -4.92 11.66 9.79
C LEU A 285 -5.13 11.49 11.30
N ASP A 286 -6.41 11.42 11.70
CA ASP A 286 -6.77 10.93 13.03
C ASP A 286 -7.15 9.44 12.94
N SER A 287 -6.20 8.58 13.23
CA SER A 287 -6.34 7.12 13.14
C SER A 287 -6.47 6.50 14.53
N ARG A 288 -7.29 7.07 15.41
CA ARG A 288 -7.45 6.61 16.80
C ARG A 288 -7.92 5.18 16.88
N ARG A 289 -8.88 4.78 16.04
CA ARG A 289 -9.38 3.41 15.97
C ARG A 289 -8.28 2.43 15.60
N ALA A 290 -7.49 2.73 14.58
CA ALA A 290 -6.39 1.87 14.18
C ALA A 290 -5.32 1.76 15.28
N ARG A 291 -4.97 2.86 15.93
CA ARG A 291 -4.02 2.86 17.06
C ARG A 291 -4.55 2.02 18.24
N ALA A 292 -5.83 2.12 18.57
CA ALA A 292 -6.47 1.30 19.60
C ALA A 292 -6.46 -0.21 19.24
N MET A 293 -6.47 -0.55 17.95
CA MET A 293 -6.34 -1.91 17.44
C MET A 293 -4.87 -2.38 17.34
N GLY A 294 -3.91 -1.57 17.78
CA GLY A 294 -2.47 -1.89 17.79
C GLY A 294 -1.75 -1.69 16.47
N PHE A 295 -2.30 -0.92 15.53
CA PHE A 295 -1.57 -0.47 14.34
C PHE A 295 -0.66 0.71 14.71
N ALA A 296 0.50 0.78 14.08
CA ALA A 296 1.49 1.81 14.35
C ALA A 296 1.97 2.50 13.07
N ALA A 297 2.37 3.77 13.20
CA ALA A 297 3.14 4.49 12.20
C ALA A 297 4.61 4.55 12.58
N ASP A 298 5.44 5.04 11.66
CA ASP A 298 6.80 5.46 11.97
C ASP A 298 6.77 6.64 12.95
N ARG A 299 7.76 6.74 13.83
CA ARG A 299 7.80 7.77 14.89
C ARG A 299 8.44 9.07 14.42
N SER A 300 9.25 9.01 13.36
CA SER A 300 9.97 10.17 12.80
C SER A 300 10.37 9.91 11.35
N ILE A 301 10.73 10.97 10.63
CA ILE A 301 11.35 10.87 9.30
C ILE A 301 12.66 10.10 9.38
N ASP A 302 13.44 10.28 10.43
CA ASP A 302 14.70 9.55 10.65
C ASP A 302 14.48 8.04 10.72
N GLU A 303 13.37 7.57 11.31
CA GLU A 303 12.98 6.15 11.30
C GLU A 303 12.63 5.70 9.88
N ILE A 304 11.88 6.49 9.12
CA ILE A 304 11.55 6.17 7.72
C ILE A 304 12.81 6.04 6.86
N VAL A 305 13.73 7.00 6.96
CA VAL A 305 15.01 6.99 6.21
C VAL A 305 15.85 5.77 6.60
N ARG A 306 16.00 5.50 7.89
CA ARG A 306 16.72 4.33 8.40
C ARG A 306 16.11 3.02 7.90
N ASN A 307 14.77 2.88 7.97
CA ASN A 307 14.07 1.70 7.46
C ASN A 307 14.36 1.46 5.97
N TYR A 308 14.43 2.53 5.17
CA TYR A 308 14.79 2.42 3.76
C TYR A 308 16.24 1.97 3.57
N VAL A 309 17.19 2.56 4.32
CA VAL A 309 18.63 2.21 4.21
C VAL A 309 18.86 0.75 4.59
N GLU A 310 18.21 0.28 5.66
CA GLU A 310 18.37 -1.11 6.14
C GLU A 310 17.72 -2.15 5.22
N ASP A 311 16.51 -1.84 4.71
CA ASP A 311 15.66 -2.82 4.03
C ASP A 311 15.80 -2.82 2.50
N ASP A 312 16.05 -1.65 1.90
CA ASP A 312 15.83 -1.43 0.48
C ASP A 312 16.98 -0.76 -0.28
N MET A 313 17.87 -0.07 0.42
CA MET A 313 19.00 0.59 -0.24
C MET A 313 19.96 -0.48 -0.78
N PRO A 314 20.36 -0.39 -2.08
CA PRO A 314 21.36 -1.31 -2.62
C PRO A 314 22.62 -1.26 -1.76
N LYS A 315 23.05 -2.41 -1.29
CA LYS A 315 24.35 -2.51 -0.60
C LYS A 315 25.43 -2.18 -1.61
N ALA A 316 26.38 -1.30 -1.22
CA ALA A 316 27.54 -1.05 -2.04
C ALA A 316 28.18 -2.41 -2.38
N ALA A 317 28.42 -2.65 -3.66
CA ALA A 317 29.21 -3.81 -4.07
C ALA A 317 30.59 -3.67 -3.42
N GLY A 318 30.87 -4.52 -2.42
CA GLY A 318 32.14 -4.58 -1.76
C GLY A 318 33.22 -5.12 -2.68
#